data_9fcc194e3da4234e1297d6bdb389e4ec
#
_entry.id   9fcc194e3da4234e1297d6bdb389e4ec
#
_cell.length_a   1.000
_cell.length_b   1.000
_cell.length_c   1.000
_cell.angle_alpha   90.00
_cell.angle_beta   90.00
_cell.angle_gamma   90.00
#
_symmetry.space_group_name_H-M   'P 1'
#
loop_
_entity.id
_entity.type
_entity.pdbx_description
1 polymer ?
#
loop_
_entity_poly.entity_id
_entity_poly.type
_entity_poly.pdbx_seq_one_letter_code
_entity_poly.pdbx_strand_id
1 'polypeptide(L)'
;MRGAGSTLPHGYGDLNVYTRIIVDEARRRGIAVDIFDPTRGGLALTYGGRTVRTLESLSELTSAVAFRICDDKRATREVLERAGIAVAPGRLATFDDADLDFLAEHRDVVVKPVRGEQGRGVTVGVTCAEELDRARTEASRWCPDVLLERRCPGDDVRVVVIADEVVAASVRRPAQVVGTGSQTIAELVQEESRAREAATGGASTIPLDHTTREVVASAGYRLDDVLVKGVTLAVRRTANLHTGGTIHDVTDELHPALAATAVEVAQVIGIPVVGVDLVVPGVDSPDHVVIEANEQPGLANHEPRPTAARFIDLLFPETGG
;
A
#
# COMPACT_ATOMS: atom_id res chain seq x y z
N MET A 1 32.37 -15.37 -26.85
CA MET A 1 31.38 -14.88 -25.88
C MET A 1 31.57 -15.64 -24.58
N ARG A 2 32.20 -15.02 -23.58
CA ARG A 2 32.36 -15.63 -22.26
C ARG A 2 31.09 -15.30 -21.48
N GLY A 3 30.39 -16.34 -20.95
CA GLY A 3 29.18 -16.18 -20.18
C GLY A 3 29.41 -15.23 -18.99
N ALA A 4 28.50 -14.26 -18.84
CA ALA A 4 28.45 -13.37 -17.69
C ALA A 4 28.36 -14.23 -16.43
N GLY A 5 29.31 -14.05 -15.52
CA GLY A 5 29.58 -14.92 -14.39
C GLY A 5 28.40 -15.09 -13.43
N SER A 6 28.28 -16.32 -12.94
CA SER A 6 27.30 -16.81 -11.99
C SER A 6 27.46 -16.25 -10.57
N THR A 7 28.29 -15.27 -10.33
CA THR A 7 28.50 -14.68 -8.99
C THR A 7 27.45 -13.62 -8.72
N LEU A 8 26.75 -13.78 -7.59
CA LEU A 8 25.80 -12.77 -7.10
C LEU A 8 26.55 -11.47 -6.77
N PRO A 9 25.93 -10.29 -6.95
CA PRO A 9 26.52 -9.02 -6.55
C PRO A 9 26.86 -9.02 -5.05
N HIS A 10 27.91 -8.31 -4.69
CA HIS A 10 28.23 -8.08 -3.26
C HIS A 10 27.01 -7.43 -2.57
N GLY A 11 26.62 -7.92 -1.39
CA GLY A 11 25.45 -7.43 -0.67
C GLY A 11 24.10 -8.01 -1.10
N TYR A 12 24.04 -8.90 -2.12
CA TYR A 12 22.78 -9.52 -2.56
C TYR A 12 22.07 -10.28 -1.44
N GLY A 13 22.80 -10.94 -0.55
CA GLY A 13 22.23 -11.69 0.59
C GLY A 13 21.47 -10.83 1.58
N ASP A 14 21.80 -9.55 1.66
CA ASP A 14 21.24 -8.59 2.61
C ASP A 14 20.01 -7.86 2.05
N LEU A 15 19.70 -8.06 0.76
CA LEU A 15 18.54 -7.43 0.10
C LEU A 15 17.23 -8.04 0.58
N ASN A 16 16.21 -7.19 0.70
CA ASN A 16 14.84 -7.64 0.86
C ASN A 16 14.27 -8.21 -0.46
N VAL A 17 13.09 -8.83 -0.39
CA VAL A 17 12.44 -9.47 -1.54
C VAL A 17 12.13 -8.46 -2.67
N TYR A 18 11.76 -7.22 -2.34
CA TYR A 18 11.39 -6.19 -3.31
C TYR A 18 12.57 -5.79 -4.20
N THR A 19 13.75 -5.69 -3.60
CA THR A 19 14.99 -5.39 -4.34
C THR A 19 15.53 -6.59 -5.11
N ARG A 20 15.41 -7.81 -4.53
CA ARG A 20 15.93 -9.04 -5.18
C ARG A 20 15.29 -9.28 -6.53
N ILE A 21 13.97 -9.14 -6.68
CA ILE A 21 13.30 -9.39 -7.97
C ILE A 21 13.80 -8.43 -9.05
N ILE A 22 14.15 -7.19 -8.70
CA ILE A 22 14.69 -6.19 -9.62
C ILE A 22 16.13 -6.59 -10.04
N VAL A 23 16.96 -6.99 -9.07
CA VAL A 23 18.33 -7.47 -9.33
C VAL A 23 18.33 -8.70 -10.21
N ASP A 24 17.46 -9.67 -9.94
CA ASP A 24 17.39 -10.92 -10.68
C ASP A 24 16.97 -10.67 -12.13
N GLU A 25 15.98 -9.82 -12.35
CA GLU A 25 15.52 -9.45 -13.69
C GLU A 25 16.59 -8.63 -14.45
N ALA A 26 17.23 -7.65 -13.80
CA ALA A 26 18.32 -6.89 -14.40
C ALA A 26 19.46 -7.80 -14.86
N ARG A 27 19.88 -8.74 -14.01
CA ARG A 27 20.93 -9.72 -14.33
C ARG A 27 20.53 -10.67 -15.46
N ARG A 28 19.28 -11.12 -15.45
CA ARG A 28 18.74 -11.97 -16.54
C ARG A 28 18.88 -11.29 -17.91
N ARG A 29 18.76 -9.96 -17.95
CA ARG A 29 18.93 -9.14 -19.17
C ARG A 29 20.36 -8.69 -19.45
N GLY A 30 21.32 -9.12 -18.64
CA GLY A 30 22.73 -8.74 -18.82
C GLY A 30 23.06 -7.32 -18.38
N ILE A 31 22.20 -6.70 -17.58
CA ILE A 31 22.42 -5.40 -16.96
C ILE A 31 23.38 -5.59 -15.77
N ALA A 32 24.42 -4.77 -15.69
CA ALA A 32 25.34 -4.78 -14.57
C ALA A 32 24.67 -4.15 -13.35
N VAL A 33 24.80 -4.79 -12.19
CA VAL A 33 24.18 -4.37 -10.93
C VAL A 33 25.27 -4.09 -9.90
N ASP A 34 25.27 -2.89 -9.35
CA ASP A 34 26.02 -2.48 -8.17
C ASP A 34 25.02 -2.15 -7.04
N ILE A 35 25.24 -2.74 -5.84
CA ILE A 35 24.38 -2.54 -4.67
C ILE A 35 25.10 -1.56 -3.74
N PHE A 36 24.67 -0.30 -3.72
CA PHE A 36 25.31 0.74 -2.92
C PHE A 36 24.65 0.92 -1.53
N ASP A 37 23.39 0.51 -1.34
CA ASP A 37 22.67 0.55 -0.07
C ASP A 37 21.72 -0.66 0.04
N PRO A 38 22.20 -1.81 0.54
CA PRO A 38 21.36 -3.01 0.65
C PRO A 38 20.18 -2.84 1.63
N THR A 39 20.33 -1.97 2.63
CA THR A 39 19.29 -1.74 3.65
C THR A 39 18.05 -1.02 3.09
N ARG A 40 18.29 -0.06 2.18
CA ARG A 40 17.22 0.71 1.53
C ARG A 40 16.92 0.26 0.09
N GLY A 41 17.50 -0.85 -0.35
CA GLY A 41 17.34 -1.35 -1.70
C GLY A 41 17.99 -0.47 -2.76
N GLY A 42 19.14 0.16 -2.43
CA GLY A 42 19.87 1.07 -3.32
C GLY A 42 20.67 0.32 -4.37
N LEU A 43 20.31 0.51 -5.67
CA LEU A 43 20.92 -0.11 -6.83
C LEU A 43 21.43 0.94 -7.82
N ALA A 44 22.59 0.66 -8.42
CA ALA A 44 23.04 1.30 -9.65
C ALA A 44 23.04 0.25 -10.78
N LEU A 45 22.13 0.41 -11.72
CA LEU A 45 21.92 -0.49 -12.85
C LEU A 45 22.59 0.11 -14.09
N THR A 46 23.48 -0.63 -14.77
CA THR A 46 24.25 -0.11 -15.89
C THR A 46 24.11 -1.00 -17.12
N TYR A 47 23.72 -0.42 -18.26
CA TYR A 47 23.67 -1.08 -19.55
C TYR A 47 23.95 -0.08 -20.69
N GLY A 48 24.69 -0.49 -21.72
CA GLY A 48 24.97 0.35 -22.87
C GLY A 48 25.69 1.68 -22.57
N GLY A 49 26.42 1.76 -21.46
CA GLY A 49 27.06 3.01 -20.99
C GLY A 49 26.15 3.96 -20.20
N ARG A 50 24.87 3.63 -20.04
CA ARG A 50 23.91 4.37 -19.21
C ARG A 50 23.79 3.71 -17.83
N THR A 51 23.81 4.52 -16.77
CA THR A 51 23.55 4.05 -15.40
C THR A 51 22.29 4.73 -14.88
N VAL A 52 21.39 3.94 -14.29
CA VAL A 52 20.18 4.41 -13.60
C VAL A 52 20.23 3.95 -12.14
N ARG A 53 19.98 4.86 -11.21
CA ARG A 53 19.91 4.55 -9.77
C ARG A 53 18.49 4.37 -9.33
N THR A 54 18.29 3.41 -8.42
CA THR A 54 17.00 3.14 -7.82
C THR A 54 17.10 2.90 -6.31
N LEU A 55 16.01 3.15 -5.60
CA LEU A 55 15.75 2.66 -4.25
C LEU A 55 14.50 1.79 -4.40
N GLU A 56 14.66 0.47 -4.44
CA GLU A 56 13.60 -0.46 -4.85
C GLU A 56 12.94 -0.01 -6.17
N SER A 57 11.60 0.23 -6.17
CA SER A 57 10.84 0.69 -7.35
C SER A 57 10.91 2.22 -7.59
N LEU A 58 11.43 2.99 -6.65
CA LEU A 58 11.68 4.42 -6.84
C LEU A 58 12.97 4.63 -7.63
N SER A 59 12.91 5.29 -8.76
CA SER A 59 14.07 5.54 -9.62
C SER A 59 14.36 7.03 -9.81
N GLU A 60 15.55 7.36 -10.30
CA GLU A 60 15.92 8.73 -10.67
C GLU A 60 15.10 9.31 -11.84
N LEU A 61 14.22 8.49 -12.47
CA LEU A 61 13.23 8.97 -13.43
C LEU A 61 12.05 9.67 -12.74
N THR A 62 11.82 9.41 -11.45
CA THR A 62 10.81 10.10 -10.65
C THR A 62 11.33 11.49 -10.28
N SER A 63 10.60 12.53 -10.71
CA SER A 63 10.97 13.91 -10.35
C SER A 63 10.76 14.16 -8.85
N ALA A 64 11.55 15.08 -8.29
CA ALA A 64 11.36 15.50 -6.89
C ALA A 64 9.98 16.13 -6.66
N VAL A 65 9.36 16.69 -7.69
CA VAL A 65 8.00 17.25 -7.61
C VAL A 65 6.97 16.12 -7.50
N ALA A 66 7.02 15.12 -8.38
CA ALA A 66 6.13 13.97 -8.34
C ALA A 66 6.25 13.21 -7.00
N PHE A 67 7.47 12.97 -6.54
CA PHE A 67 7.73 12.39 -5.22
C PHE A 67 7.05 13.18 -4.11
N ARG A 68 7.20 14.51 -4.08
CA ARG A 68 6.61 15.38 -3.04
C ARG A 68 5.09 15.42 -3.10
N ILE A 69 4.49 15.30 -4.30
CA ILE A 69 3.03 15.20 -4.44
C ILE A 69 2.54 13.91 -3.80
N CYS A 70 3.18 12.77 -4.05
CA CYS A 70 2.79 11.48 -3.46
C CYS A 70 3.02 11.42 -1.94
N ASP A 71 4.15 11.96 -1.43
CA ASP A 71 4.49 12.00 0.00
C ASP A 71 3.48 12.83 0.84
N ASP A 72 2.78 13.78 0.21
CA ASP A 72 1.81 14.67 0.87
C ASP A 72 0.39 14.37 0.39
N LYS A 73 -0.40 13.65 1.21
CA LYS A 73 -1.77 13.22 0.87
C LYS A 73 -2.70 14.38 0.53
N ARG A 74 -2.47 15.57 1.12
CA ARG A 74 -3.20 16.79 0.76
C ARG A 74 -2.84 17.24 -0.64
N ALA A 75 -1.53 17.29 -0.96
CA ALA A 75 -1.08 17.70 -2.29
C ALA A 75 -1.57 16.73 -3.38
N THR A 76 -1.51 15.42 -3.12
CA THR A 76 -2.09 14.40 -4.00
C THR A 76 -3.56 14.69 -4.28
N ARG A 77 -4.37 14.88 -3.24
CA ARG A 77 -5.80 15.20 -3.37
C ARG A 77 -6.03 16.44 -4.23
N GLU A 78 -5.37 17.56 -3.88
CA GLU A 78 -5.54 18.84 -4.58
C GLU A 78 -5.20 18.74 -6.08
N VAL A 79 -4.16 17.97 -6.43
CA VAL A 79 -3.76 17.73 -7.83
C VAL A 79 -4.83 16.88 -8.55
N LEU A 80 -5.31 15.80 -7.93
CA LEU A 80 -6.32 14.92 -8.51
C LEU A 80 -7.69 15.60 -8.64
N GLU A 81 -8.14 16.36 -7.63
CA GLU A 81 -9.39 17.13 -7.66
C GLU A 81 -9.38 18.16 -8.79
N ARG A 82 -8.27 18.88 -9.00
CA ARG A 82 -8.13 19.83 -10.12
C ARG A 82 -8.18 19.17 -11.48
N ALA A 83 -7.76 17.91 -11.59
CA ALA A 83 -7.88 17.12 -12.80
C ALA A 83 -9.26 16.48 -12.99
N GLY A 84 -10.18 16.62 -12.03
CA GLY A 84 -11.51 16.02 -12.07
C GLY A 84 -11.55 14.55 -11.65
N ILE A 85 -10.46 14.00 -11.11
CA ILE A 85 -10.40 12.63 -10.61
C ILE A 85 -11.12 12.56 -9.26
N ALA A 86 -11.99 11.57 -9.10
CA ALA A 86 -12.78 11.39 -7.89
C ALA A 86 -11.90 10.99 -6.69
N VAL A 87 -11.93 11.79 -5.64
CA VAL A 87 -11.29 11.51 -4.34
C VAL A 87 -12.33 11.57 -3.22
N ALA A 88 -12.07 10.95 -2.08
CA ALA A 88 -12.96 11.03 -0.93
C ALA A 88 -13.10 12.50 -0.45
N PRO A 89 -14.28 13.02 -0.12
CA PRO A 89 -14.40 14.32 0.54
C PRO A 89 -13.51 14.42 1.75
N GLY A 90 -12.75 15.52 1.89
CA GLY A 90 -11.82 15.65 3.01
C GLY A 90 -11.27 17.07 3.16
N ARG A 91 -10.64 17.33 4.31
CA ARG A 91 -10.06 18.63 4.69
C ARG A 91 -8.93 18.45 5.70
N LEU A 92 -8.10 19.46 5.84
CA LEU A 92 -7.18 19.52 6.98
C LEU A 92 -7.96 19.74 8.28
N ALA A 93 -7.55 19.05 9.33
CA ALA A 93 -8.05 19.27 10.68
C ALA A 93 -7.61 20.66 11.17
N THR A 94 -8.55 21.38 11.78
CA THR A 94 -8.30 22.68 12.40
C THR A 94 -8.29 22.60 13.92
N PHE A 95 -8.65 21.44 14.48
CA PHE A 95 -8.73 21.17 15.93
C PHE A 95 -9.72 22.06 16.65
N ASP A 96 -10.80 22.47 15.96
CA ASP A 96 -11.92 23.27 16.46
C ASP A 96 -13.27 22.65 16.03
N ASP A 97 -14.35 23.41 16.19
CA ASP A 97 -15.72 22.98 15.89
C ASP A 97 -15.93 22.60 14.41
N ALA A 98 -15.14 23.15 13.49
CA ALA A 98 -15.26 22.81 12.07
C ALA A 98 -14.91 21.34 11.78
N ASP A 99 -14.10 20.68 12.61
CA ASP A 99 -13.84 19.25 12.50
C ASP A 99 -15.03 18.42 13.00
N LEU A 100 -15.76 18.93 14.02
CA LEU A 100 -17.00 18.32 14.49
C LEU A 100 -18.12 18.47 13.47
N ASP A 101 -18.20 19.61 12.78
CA ASP A 101 -19.14 19.83 11.69
C ASP A 101 -18.88 18.86 10.53
N PHE A 102 -17.60 18.64 10.16
CA PHE A 102 -17.22 17.65 9.15
C PHE A 102 -17.61 16.23 9.56
N LEU A 103 -17.40 15.85 10.83
CA LEU A 103 -17.84 14.56 11.35
C LEU A 103 -19.37 14.44 11.34
N ALA A 104 -20.11 15.48 11.72
CA ALA A 104 -21.57 15.48 11.73
C ALA A 104 -22.14 15.32 10.30
N GLU A 105 -21.54 15.99 9.31
CA GLU A 105 -21.93 15.88 7.90
C GLU A 105 -21.70 14.48 7.34
N HIS A 106 -20.52 13.89 7.59
CA HIS A 106 -20.10 12.63 6.96
C HIS A 106 -20.35 11.39 7.82
N ARG A 107 -20.59 11.54 9.14
CA ARG A 107 -20.95 10.51 10.14
C ARG A 107 -19.91 9.43 10.39
N ASP A 108 -19.04 9.12 9.42
CA ASP A 108 -17.99 8.13 9.52
C ASP A 108 -16.77 8.67 8.75
N VAL A 109 -15.70 8.94 9.48
CA VAL A 109 -14.51 9.57 8.92
C VAL A 109 -13.25 8.76 9.19
N VAL A 110 -12.26 9.01 8.35
CA VAL A 110 -10.88 8.56 8.52
C VAL A 110 -10.05 9.75 8.94
N VAL A 111 -9.25 9.58 9.99
CA VAL A 111 -8.28 10.57 10.46
C VAL A 111 -6.89 10.03 10.21
N LYS A 112 -6.05 10.78 9.50
CA LYS A 112 -4.71 10.34 9.14
C LYS A 112 -3.70 11.48 9.09
N PRO A 113 -2.41 11.24 9.38
CA PRO A 113 -1.38 12.24 9.15
C PRO A 113 -1.27 12.52 7.64
N VAL A 114 -1.00 13.77 7.27
CA VAL A 114 -0.79 14.18 5.86
C VAL A 114 0.41 13.44 5.28
N ARG A 115 1.46 13.24 6.08
CA ARG A 115 2.65 12.46 5.72
C ARG A 115 2.80 11.27 6.65
N GLY A 116 3.22 10.16 6.10
CA GLY A 116 3.44 8.92 6.84
C GLY A 116 3.03 7.71 6.04
N GLU A 117 3.60 6.57 6.40
CA GLU A 117 3.53 5.32 5.68
C GLU A 117 2.93 4.21 6.57
N GLN A 118 2.58 3.08 5.95
CA GLN A 118 2.20 1.84 6.63
C GLN A 118 1.01 1.97 7.59
N GLY A 119 0.14 2.97 7.38
CA GLY A 119 -1.04 3.20 8.22
C GLY A 119 -0.73 3.72 9.63
N ARG A 120 0.48 4.21 9.90
CA ARG A 120 0.83 4.81 11.20
C ARG A 120 0.03 6.07 11.43
N GLY A 121 -0.58 6.17 12.61
CA GLY A 121 -1.44 7.30 12.98
C GLY A 121 -2.77 7.38 12.22
N VAL A 122 -3.16 6.35 11.46
CA VAL A 122 -4.42 6.28 10.74
C VAL A 122 -5.50 5.66 11.63
N THR A 123 -6.58 6.39 11.83
CA THR A 123 -7.79 5.88 12.51
C THR A 123 -8.95 5.86 11.53
N VAL A 124 -9.53 4.68 11.34
CA VAL A 124 -10.68 4.44 10.43
C VAL A 124 -11.95 4.19 11.24
N GLY A 125 -13.07 4.76 10.80
CA GLY A 125 -14.36 4.55 11.42
C GLY A 125 -14.57 5.40 12.68
N VAL A 126 -14.16 6.65 12.62
CA VAL A 126 -14.40 7.66 13.66
C VAL A 126 -15.82 8.17 13.50
N THR A 127 -16.66 8.02 14.54
CA THR A 127 -18.10 8.28 14.48
C THR A 127 -18.60 9.21 15.59
N CYS A 128 -17.76 9.54 16.58
CA CYS A 128 -18.12 10.47 17.66
C CYS A 128 -16.96 11.43 17.99
N ALA A 129 -17.30 12.50 18.74
CA ALA A 129 -16.37 13.57 19.07
C ALA A 129 -15.16 13.06 19.88
N GLU A 130 -15.37 12.17 20.84
CA GLU A 130 -14.31 11.61 21.68
C GLU A 130 -13.32 10.76 20.87
N GLU A 131 -13.81 10.02 19.87
CA GLU A 131 -12.96 9.27 18.93
C GLU A 131 -12.17 10.22 18.03
N LEU A 132 -12.83 11.31 17.56
CA LEU A 132 -12.19 12.32 16.71
C LEU A 132 -11.03 13.00 17.45
N ASP A 133 -11.20 13.39 18.70
CA ASP A 133 -10.16 14.02 19.50
C ASP A 133 -8.96 13.10 19.71
N ARG A 134 -9.23 11.83 20.04
CA ARG A 134 -8.18 10.82 20.19
C ARG A 134 -7.44 10.57 18.87
N ALA A 135 -8.19 10.44 17.76
CA ALA A 135 -7.63 10.17 16.44
C ALA A 135 -6.76 11.33 15.92
N ARG A 136 -7.21 12.59 16.09
CA ARG A 136 -6.44 13.80 15.75
C ARG A 136 -5.16 13.88 16.57
N THR A 137 -5.24 13.64 17.87
CA THR A 137 -4.10 13.63 18.78
C THR A 137 -3.08 12.55 18.39
N GLU A 138 -3.55 11.34 18.03
CA GLU A 138 -2.66 10.26 17.61
C GLU A 138 -1.99 10.57 16.25
N ALA A 139 -2.77 11.03 15.27
CA ALA A 139 -2.24 11.40 13.96
C ALA A 139 -1.21 12.53 14.04
N SER A 140 -1.44 13.54 14.91
CA SER A 140 -0.53 14.68 15.09
C SER A 140 0.84 14.32 15.67
N ARG A 141 0.98 13.15 16.33
CA ARG A 141 2.28 12.64 16.79
C ARG A 141 3.21 12.23 15.63
N TRP A 142 2.62 11.89 14.49
CA TRP A 142 3.34 11.47 13.28
C TRP A 142 3.59 12.63 12.32
N CYS A 143 2.60 13.52 12.16
CA CYS A 143 2.70 14.71 11.34
C CYS A 143 1.81 15.80 11.95
N PRO A 144 2.30 17.05 12.10
CA PRO A 144 1.48 18.14 12.65
C PRO A 144 0.24 18.43 11.79
N ASP A 145 0.33 18.22 10.47
CA ASP A 145 -0.81 18.36 9.57
C ASP A 145 -1.60 17.04 9.54
N VAL A 146 -2.87 17.11 9.92
CA VAL A 146 -3.79 15.97 9.99
C VAL A 146 -4.89 16.14 8.95
N LEU A 147 -5.21 15.07 8.23
CA LEU A 147 -6.26 15.01 7.22
C LEU A 147 -7.48 14.28 7.78
N LEU A 148 -8.65 14.88 7.63
CA LEU A 148 -9.95 14.24 7.83
C LEU A 148 -10.51 13.89 6.46
N GLU A 149 -10.99 12.66 6.27
CA GLU A 149 -11.66 12.22 5.06
C GLU A 149 -12.94 11.45 5.37
N ARG A 150 -13.97 11.62 4.54
CA ARG A 150 -15.14 10.75 4.61
C ARG A 150 -14.71 9.32 4.35
N ARG A 151 -15.09 8.40 5.21
CA ARG A 151 -14.89 6.98 4.93
C ARG A 151 -15.75 6.54 3.77
N CYS A 152 -15.14 5.96 2.75
CA CYS A 152 -15.83 5.35 1.63
C CYS A 152 -15.95 3.85 1.88
N PRO A 153 -17.16 3.26 1.78
CA PRO A 153 -17.33 1.82 1.88
C PRO A 153 -16.84 1.14 0.59
N GLY A 154 -16.27 -0.03 0.72
CA GLY A 154 -15.83 -0.82 -0.43
C GLY A 154 -14.55 -1.61 -0.17
N ASP A 155 -14.08 -2.28 -1.21
CA ASP A 155 -12.82 -3.01 -1.23
C ASP A 155 -11.66 -2.05 -1.49
N ASP A 156 -10.56 -2.28 -0.78
CA ASP A 156 -9.29 -1.56 -0.96
C ASP A 156 -8.50 -2.22 -2.09
N VAL A 157 -8.36 -1.52 -3.21
CA VAL A 157 -7.67 -2.00 -4.41
C VAL A 157 -6.39 -1.20 -4.65
N ARG A 158 -5.25 -1.89 -4.73
CA ARG A 158 -3.98 -1.34 -5.19
C ARG A 158 -3.80 -1.64 -6.67
N VAL A 159 -3.61 -0.60 -7.49
CA VAL A 159 -3.25 -0.72 -8.91
C VAL A 159 -1.83 -0.21 -9.12
N VAL A 160 -0.96 -1.05 -9.66
CA VAL A 160 0.43 -0.69 -10.00
C VAL A 160 0.48 -0.25 -11.46
N VAL A 161 0.93 0.99 -11.67
CA VAL A 161 1.15 1.57 -12.99
C VAL A 161 2.64 1.77 -13.21
N ILE A 162 3.13 1.29 -14.35
CA ILE A 162 4.52 1.49 -14.81
C ILE A 162 4.47 1.94 -16.26
N ALA A 163 5.11 3.07 -16.60
CA ALA A 163 5.17 3.60 -17.96
C ALA A 163 3.79 3.72 -18.63
N ASP A 164 2.80 4.28 -17.92
CA ASP A 164 1.41 4.47 -18.37
C ASP A 164 0.64 3.16 -18.65
N GLU A 165 1.11 2.02 -18.15
CA GLU A 165 0.41 0.73 -18.23
C GLU A 165 0.09 0.18 -16.85
N VAL A 166 -1.11 -0.37 -16.68
CA VAL A 166 -1.43 -1.17 -15.49
C VAL A 166 -0.73 -2.52 -15.61
N VAL A 167 0.16 -2.79 -14.67
CA VAL A 167 0.97 -4.02 -14.65
C VAL A 167 0.39 -5.06 -13.69
N ALA A 168 -0.20 -4.59 -12.61
CA ALA A 168 -0.83 -5.45 -11.61
C ALA A 168 -1.94 -4.71 -10.87
N ALA A 169 -2.97 -5.46 -10.45
CA ALA A 169 -3.97 -4.97 -9.52
C ALA A 169 -4.26 -6.02 -8.44
N SER A 170 -4.52 -5.57 -7.23
CA SER A 170 -4.81 -6.47 -6.12
C SER A 170 -5.82 -5.88 -5.15
N VAL A 171 -6.70 -6.73 -4.63
CA VAL A 171 -7.54 -6.41 -3.46
C VAL A 171 -6.73 -6.67 -2.21
N ARG A 172 -6.69 -5.69 -1.34
CA ARG A 172 -6.09 -5.82 0.00
C ARG A 172 -7.20 -6.02 1.03
N ARG A 173 -7.04 -7.01 1.88
CA ARG A 173 -7.99 -7.28 2.95
C ARG A 173 -7.32 -7.15 4.32
N PRO A 174 -8.02 -6.57 5.31
CA PRO A 174 -7.53 -6.54 6.67
C PRO A 174 -7.29 -7.94 7.22
N ALA A 175 -6.45 -8.04 8.26
CA ALA A 175 -6.27 -9.29 8.97
C ALA A 175 -7.60 -9.80 9.52
N GLN A 176 -7.86 -11.07 9.32
CA GLN A 176 -9.06 -11.76 9.77
C GLN A 176 -8.73 -13.16 10.29
N VAL A 177 -9.59 -13.69 11.14
CA VAL A 177 -9.50 -15.06 11.64
C VAL A 177 -10.78 -15.81 11.34
N VAL A 178 -10.69 -17.15 11.22
CA VAL A 178 -11.83 -18.03 10.96
C VAL A 178 -12.06 -18.91 12.18
N GLY A 179 -13.29 -18.89 12.70
CA GLY A 179 -13.69 -19.69 13.85
C GLY A 179 -13.53 -21.18 13.61
N THR A 180 -12.99 -21.88 14.59
CA THR A 180 -12.88 -23.36 14.62
C THR A 180 -13.99 -24.01 15.45
N GLY A 181 -14.71 -23.24 16.27
CA GLY A 181 -15.70 -23.73 17.23
C GLY A 181 -15.09 -24.21 18.55
N SER A 182 -13.77 -24.07 18.74
CA SER A 182 -13.09 -24.56 19.96
C SER A 182 -12.00 -23.61 20.46
N GLN A 183 -11.42 -22.78 19.60
CA GLN A 183 -10.37 -21.83 19.96
C GLN A 183 -10.96 -20.45 20.22
N THR A 184 -10.36 -19.74 21.18
CA THR A 184 -10.65 -18.32 21.44
C THR A 184 -10.15 -17.46 20.29
N ILE A 185 -10.71 -16.25 20.16
CA ILE A 185 -10.24 -15.27 19.16
C ILE A 185 -8.75 -14.94 19.35
N ALA A 186 -8.29 -14.83 20.60
CA ALA A 186 -6.88 -14.60 20.89
C ALA A 186 -5.98 -15.73 20.37
N GLU A 187 -6.37 -17.00 20.57
CA GLU A 187 -5.64 -18.17 20.07
C GLU A 187 -5.60 -18.20 18.53
N LEU A 188 -6.74 -17.91 17.88
CA LEU A 188 -6.83 -17.84 16.42
C LEU A 188 -5.92 -16.73 15.86
N VAL A 189 -5.91 -15.54 16.47
CA VAL A 189 -5.02 -14.44 16.08
C VAL A 189 -3.54 -14.83 16.23
N GLN A 190 -3.17 -15.49 17.33
CA GLN A 190 -1.79 -15.94 17.55
C GLN A 190 -1.36 -17.02 16.56
N GLU A 191 -2.24 -17.96 16.22
CA GLU A 191 -1.97 -19.02 15.26
C GLU A 191 -1.76 -18.42 13.85
N GLU A 192 -2.69 -17.57 13.40
CA GLU A 192 -2.59 -16.91 12.11
C GLU A 192 -1.36 -15.98 12.04
N SER A 193 -1.04 -15.27 13.13
CA SER A 193 0.15 -14.43 13.22
C SER A 193 1.43 -15.24 13.03
N ARG A 194 1.55 -16.39 13.68
CA ARG A 194 2.72 -17.30 13.52
C ARG A 194 2.81 -17.87 12.11
N ALA A 195 1.68 -18.26 11.51
CA ALA A 195 1.66 -18.75 10.13
C ALA A 195 2.17 -17.67 9.15
N ARG A 196 1.75 -16.41 9.31
CA ARG A 196 2.19 -15.30 8.48
C ARG A 196 3.65 -14.95 8.70
N GLU A 197 4.09 -14.90 9.95
CA GLU A 197 5.49 -14.66 10.29
C GLU A 197 6.40 -15.67 9.61
N ALA A 198 6.04 -16.95 9.67
CA ALA A 198 6.78 -18.02 9.01
C ALA A 198 6.77 -17.90 7.47
N ALA A 199 5.61 -17.57 6.89
CA ALA A 199 5.45 -17.44 5.43
C ALA A 199 6.16 -16.22 4.84
N THR A 200 6.35 -15.15 5.65
CA THR A 200 6.89 -13.87 5.19
C THR A 200 8.30 -13.56 5.74
N GLY A 201 8.92 -14.52 6.43
CA GLY A 201 10.22 -14.29 7.07
C GLY A 201 10.20 -13.18 8.12
N GLY A 202 9.07 -13.01 8.83
CA GLY A 202 8.89 -11.99 9.86
C GLY A 202 8.31 -10.66 9.39
N ALA A 203 8.06 -10.49 8.09
CA ALA A 203 7.58 -9.22 7.54
C ALA A 203 6.11 -8.90 7.86
N SER A 204 5.30 -9.93 8.21
CA SER A 204 3.89 -9.78 8.53
C SER A 204 3.53 -10.53 9.82
N THR A 205 2.88 -9.83 10.75
CA THR A 205 2.36 -10.40 12.01
C THR A 205 1.02 -9.75 12.35
N ILE A 206 0.19 -10.39 13.16
CA ILE A 206 -1.04 -9.78 13.69
C ILE A 206 -0.83 -9.42 15.16
N PRO A 207 -0.63 -8.13 15.50
CA PRO A 207 -0.43 -7.73 16.89
C PRO A 207 -1.72 -7.92 17.72
N LEU A 208 -1.59 -8.47 18.94
CA LEU A 208 -2.66 -8.48 19.95
C LEU A 208 -2.63 -7.19 20.78
N ASP A 209 -2.65 -6.04 20.10
CA ASP A 209 -2.58 -4.71 20.68
C ASP A 209 -3.98 -4.14 21.02
N HIS A 210 -4.02 -2.86 21.40
CA HIS A 210 -5.25 -2.13 21.69
C HIS A 210 -6.18 -2.10 20.47
N THR A 211 -5.64 -1.85 19.27
CA THR A 211 -6.43 -1.78 18.03
C THR A 211 -7.14 -3.10 17.73
N THR A 212 -6.45 -4.24 17.90
CA THR A 212 -7.08 -5.56 17.74
C THR A 212 -8.22 -5.77 18.72
N ARG A 213 -8.05 -5.36 19.99
CA ARG A 213 -9.11 -5.46 21.00
C ARG A 213 -10.32 -4.60 20.65
N GLU A 214 -10.09 -3.37 20.21
CA GLU A 214 -11.17 -2.45 19.80
C GLU A 214 -11.94 -2.97 18.58
N VAL A 215 -11.25 -3.51 17.57
CA VAL A 215 -11.90 -4.07 16.37
C VAL A 215 -12.76 -5.26 16.74
N VAL A 216 -12.24 -6.19 17.54
CA VAL A 216 -12.96 -7.35 18.02
C VAL A 216 -14.19 -6.92 18.86
N ALA A 217 -14.02 -5.93 19.76
CA ALA A 217 -15.10 -5.40 20.58
C ALA A 217 -16.19 -4.68 19.75
N SER A 218 -15.80 -3.95 18.70
CA SER A 218 -16.77 -3.29 17.80
C SER A 218 -17.63 -4.28 17.00
N ALA A 219 -17.12 -5.51 16.82
CA ALA A 219 -17.89 -6.62 16.23
C ALA A 219 -18.74 -7.40 17.25
N GLY A 220 -18.77 -6.95 18.51
CA GLY A 220 -19.58 -7.56 19.58
C GLY A 220 -18.92 -8.77 20.27
N TYR A 221 -17.60 -8.95 20.08
CA TYR A 221 -16.85 -10.07 20.67
C TYR A 221 -15.79 -9.58 21.66
N ARG A 222 -15.29 -10.52 22.46
CA ARG A 222 -14.14 -10.38 23.32
C ARG A 222 -13.04 -11.33 22.84
N LEU A 223 -11.77 -11.06 23.15
CA LEU A 223 -10.65 -11.92 22.74
C LEU A 223 -10.73 -13.37 23.32
N ASP A 224 -11.41 -13.51 24.46
CA ASP A 224 -11.65 -14.79 25.14
C ASP A 224 -12.88 -15.55 24.63
N ASP A 225 -13.68 -14.96 23.75
CA ASP A 225 -14.82 -15.63 23.12
C ASP A 225 -14.35 -16.66 22.10
N VAL A 226 -15.13 -17.76 21.98
CA VAL A 226 -14.93 -18.81 20.98
C VAL A 226 -15.82 -18.53 19.77
N LEU A 227 -15.21 -18.32 18.61
CA LEU A 227 -15.95 -18.13 17.37
C LEU A 227 -16.58 -19.44 16.88
N VAL A 228 -17.82 -19.35 16.43
CA VAL A 228 -18.52 -20.47 15.77
C VAL A 228 -17.71 -20.89 14.54
N LYS A 229 -17.64 -22.21 14.31
CA LYS A 229 -16.89 -22.77 13.18
C LYS A 229 -17.33 -22.16 11.84
N GLY A 230 -16.37 -21.69 11.07
CA GLY A 230 -16.56 -21.07 9.74
C GLY A 230 -16.95 -19.58 9.77
N VAL A 231 -17.20 -18.98 10.95
CA VAL A 231 -17.41 -17.54 11.06
C VAL A 231 -16.08 -16.82 10.86
N THR A 232 -16.05 -15.87 9.93
CA THR A 232 -14.89 -15.01 9.69
C THR A 232 -15.05 -13.70 10.45
N LEU A 233 -14.01 -13.30 11.18
CA LEU A 233 -13.96 -12.06 11.95
C LEU A 233 -12.74 -11.25 11.53
N ALA A 234 -12.95 -10.01 11.08
CA ALA A 234 -11.87 -9.06 10.90
C ALA A 234 -11.31 -8.66 12.27
N VAL A 235 -9.99 -8.66 12.41
CA VAL A 235 -9.28 -8.29 13.65
C VAL A 235 -8.45 -7.03 13.51
N ARG A 236 -8.41 -6.45 12.30
CA ARG A 236 -7.84 -5.13 11.98
C ARG A 236 -8.81 -4.38 11.07
N ARG A 237 -8.75 -3.02 11.08
CA ARG A 237 -9.56 -2.17 10.19
C ARG A 237 -8.83 -1.80 8.91
N THR A 238 -7.50 -1.79 8.93
CA THR A 238 -6.65 -1.43 7.79
C THR A 238 -6.10 -2.68 7.12
N ALA A 239 -6.06 -2.67 5.79
CA ALA A 239 -5.52 -3.76 4.97
C ALA A 239 -3.98 -3.69 4.86
N ASN A 240 -3.30 -3.49 5.99
CA ASN A 240 -1.85 -3.38 6.03
C ASN A 240 -1.19 -4.76 6.13
N LEU A 241 -0.31 -5.07 5.19
CA LEU A 241 0.42 -6.34 5.14
C LEU A 241 1.26 -6.59 6.39
N HIS A 242 1.93 -5.57 6.91
CA HIS A 242 2.76 -5.69 8.11
C HIS A 242 1.95 -6.06 9.37
N THR A 243 0.65 -5.78 9.37
CA THR A 243 -0.26 -6.14 10.46
C THR A 243 -1.22 -7.27 10.09
N GLY A 244 -0.79 -8.14 9.19
CA GLY A 244 -1.49 -9.38 8.84
C GLY A 244 -2.54 -9.24 7.75
N GLY A 245 -2.60 -8.13 7.03
CA GLY A 245 -3.44 -8.02 5.83
C GLY A 245 -3.03 -9.01 4.74
N THR A 246 -3.93 -9.29 3.81
CA THR A 246 -3.70 -10.16 2.65
C THR A 246 -3.84 -9.40 1.36
N ILE A 247 -3.15 -9.90 0.33
CA ILE A 247 -3.25 -9.42 -1.05
C ILE A 247 -3.82 -10.54 -1.92
N HIS A 248 -4.78 -10.18 -2.78
CA HIS A 248 -5.38 -11.09 -3.76
C HIS A 248 -5.28 -10.43 -5.13
N ASP A 249 -4.60 -11.10 -6.07
CA ASP A 249 -4.48 -10.61 -7.44
C ASP A 249 -5.86 -10.56 -8.11
N VAL A 250 -6.18 -9.43 -8.72
CA VAL A 250 -7.41 -9.16 -9.47
C VAL A 250 -7.11 -8.45 -10.79
N THR A 251 -5.89 -8.55 -11.28
CA THR A 251 -5.43 -7.82 -12.47
C THR A 251 -6.32 -8.09 -13.68
N ASP A 252 -6.69 -9.36 -13.90
CA ASP A 252 -7.49 -9.76 -15.05
C ASP A 252 -9.00 -9.50 -14.87
N GLU A 253 -9.42 -9.18 -13.63
CA GLU A 253 -10.81 -8.90 -13.26
C GLU A 253 -11.09 -7.39 -13.13
N LEU A 254 -10.03 -6.57 -13.21
CA LEU A 254 -10.11 -5.13 -12.97
C LEU A 254 -10.95 -4.45 -14.03
N HIS A 255 -12.00 -3.70 -13.62
CA HIS A 255 -12.81 -2.94 -14.53
C HIS A 255 -11.96 -1.93 -15.32
N PRO A 256 -12.17 -1.78 -16.66
CA PRO A 256 -11.36 -0.86 -17.49
C PRO A 256 -11.35 0.59 -17.02
N ALA A 257 -12.44 1.09 -16.41
CA ALA A 257 -12.47 2.43 -15.84
C ALA A 257 -11.49 2.61 -14.68
N LEU A 258 -11.31 1.59 -13.83
CA LEU A 258 -10.34 1.64 -12.72
C LEU A 258 -8.91 1.68 -13.25
N ALA A 259 -8.63 0.88 -14.28
CA ALA A 259 -7.35 0.88 -14.97
C ALA A 259 -7.05 2.25 -15.61
N ALA A 260 -8.04 2.83 -16.31
CA ALA A 260 -7.91 4.14 -16.95
C ALA A 260 -7.64 5.24 -15.91
N THR A 261 -8.38 5.25 -14.79
CA THR A 261 -8.16 6.22 -13.71
C THR A 261 -6.76 6.06 -13.08
N ALA A 262 -6.29 4.83 -12.85
CA ALA A 262 -4.95 4.64 -12.28
C ALA A 262 -3.84 5.18 -13.21
N VAL A 263 -3.98 4.99 -14.52
CA VAL A 263 -3.07 5.57 -15.52
C VAL A 263 -3.18 7.10 -15.54
N GLU A 264 -4.40 7.65 -15.50
CA GLU A 264 -4.62 9.11 -15.45
C GLU A 264 -3.99 9.72 -14.18
N VAL A 265 -4.09 9.06 -13.02
CA VAL A 265 -3.40 9.49 -11.78
C VAL A 265 -1.88 9.57 -11.99
N ALA A 266 -1.27 8.55 -12.62
CA ALA A 266 0.15 8.54 -12.92
C ALA A 266 0.56 9.73 -13.82
N GLN A 267 -0.24 9.99 -14.87
CA GLN A 267 -0.01 11.07 -15.83
C GLN A 267 -0.18 12.46 -15.21
N VAL A 268 -1.23 12.67 -14.42
CA VAL A 268 -1.52 13.94 -13.75
C VAL A 268 -0.45 14.30 -12.71
N ILE A 269 0.06 13.31 -11.98
CA ILE A 269 1.18 13.50 -11.05
C ILE A 269 2.51 13.63 -11.80
N GLY A 270 2.63 13.06 -13.00
CA GLY A 270 3.87 12.99 -13.78
C GLY A 270 4.87 12.01 -13.17
N ILE A 271 4.39 10.83 -12.73
CA ILE A 271 5.20 9.81 -12.07
C ILE A 271 5.25 8.52 -12.91
N PRO A 272 6.45 8.00 -13.25
CA PRO A 272 6.58 6.86 -14.14
C PRO A 272 6.27 5.50 -13.49
N VAL A 273 6.32 5.42 -12.16
CA VAL A 273 5.98 4.22 -11.37
C VAL A 273 5.16 4.65 -10.17
N VAL A 274 3.96 4.10 -10.02
CA VAL A 274 3.09 4.46 -8.91
C VAL A 274 2.17 3.30 -8.52
N GLY A 275 1.90 3.18 -7.22
CA GLY A 275 0.84 2.36 -6.69
C GLY A 275 -0.36 3.24 -6.33
N VAL A 276 -1.45 3.13 -7.09
CA VAL A 276 -2.68 3.89 -6.85
C VAL A 276 -3.61 3.09 -5.96
N ASP A 277 -4.05 3.67 -4.85
CA ASP A 277 -5.02 3.07 -3.94
C ASP A 277 -6.41 3.60 -4.24
N LEU A 278 -7.31 2.68 -4.53
CA LEU A 278 -8.72 2.93 -4.82
C LEU A 278 -9.60 2.27 -3.76
N VAL A 279 -10.73 2.89 -3.43
CA VAL A 279 -11.84 2.20 -2.77
C VAL A 279 -12.94 2.03 -3.80
N VAL A 280 -13.40 0.79 -3.96
CA VAL A 280 -14.37 0.37 -4.99
C VAL A 280 -15.48 -0.47 -4.38
N PRO A 281 -16.75 -0.39 -4.89
CA PRO A 281 -17.81 -1.31 -4.48
C PRO A 281 -17.52 -2.78 -4.85
N GLY A 282 -16.73 -2.98 -5.90
CA GLY A 282 -16.26 -4.25 -6.43
C GLY A 282 -15.28 -4.00 -7.56
N VAL A 283 -14.36 -4.92 -7.81
CA VAL A 283 -13.30 -4.77 -8.83
C VAL A 283 -13.84 -4.70 -10.25
N ASP A 284 -15.05 -5.20 -10.48
CA ASP A 284 -15.79 -5.20 -11.73
C ASP A 284 -16.72 -3.96 -11.87
N SER A 285 -16.75 -3.05 -10.88
CA SER A 285 -17.52 -1.80 -10.90
C SER A 285 -16.70 -0.64 -11.47
N PRO A 286 -17.31 0.26 -12.27
CA PRO A 286 -16.66 1.50 -12.67
C PRO A 286 -16.56 2.53 -11.54
N ASP A 287 -17.37 2.39 -10.49
CA ASP A 287 -17.44 3.36 -9.39
C ASP A 287 -16.23 3.22 -8.47
N HIS A 288 -15.59 4.33 -8.17
CA HIS A 288 -14.40 4.34 -7.31
C HIS A 288 -14.11 5.73 -6.74
N VAL A 289 -13.24 5.75 -5.74
CA VAL A 289 -12.54 6.96 -5.29
C VAL A 289 -11.05 6.65 -5.12
N VAL A 290 -10.19 7.59 -5.49
CA VAL A 290 -8.75 7.51 -5.23
C VAL A 290 -8.49 7.93 -3.79
N ILE A 291 -7.70 7.15 -3.07
CA ILE A 291 -7.36 7.37 -1.65
C ILE A 291 -5.92 7.87 -1.50
N GLU A 292 -4.99 7.32 -2.30
CA GLU A 292 -3.57 7.58 -2.18
C GLU A 292 -2.84 7.22 -3.49
N ALA A 293 -1.71 7.90 -3.74
CA ALA A 293 -0.74 7.52 -4.76
C ALA A 293 0.61 7.31 -4.08
N ASN A 294 1.20 6.12 -4.25
CA ASN A 294 2.44 5.72 -3.60
C ASN A 294 3.57 5.66 -4.62
N GLU A 295 4.62 6.46 -4.42
CA GLU A 295 5.75 6.62 -5.32
C GLU A 295 6.72 5.43 -5.34
N GLN A 296 6.62 4.56 -4.34
CA GLN A 296 7.50 3.38 -4.19
C GLN A 296 6.65 2.12 -3.90
N PRO A 297 5.85 1.64 -4.89
CA PRO A 297 5.06 0.43 -4.68
C PRO A 297 5.95 -0.81 -4.56
N GLY A 298 5.59 -1.72 -3.65
CA GLY A 298 6.29 -2.98 -3.46
C GLY A 298 5.97 -3.96 -4.60
N LEU A 299 6.82 -4.02 -5.63
CA LEU A 299 6.60 -4.81 -6.84
C LEU A 299 6.48 -6.32 -6.56
N ALA A 300 7.25 -6.86 -5.62
CA ALA A 300 7.21 -8.28 -5.27
C ALA A 300 5.86 -8.74 -4.66
N ASN A 301 5.04 -7.82 -4.17
CA ASN A 301 3.72 -8.13 -3.63
C ASN A 301 2.74 -8.62 -4.72
N HIS A 302 3.10 -8.49 -5.97
CA HIS A 302 2.26 -8.78 -7.13
C HIS A 302 2.77 -9.97 -7.96
N GLU A 303 3.80 -10.68 -7.48
CA GLU A 303 4.24 -11.92 -8.14
C GLU A 303 3.08 -12.94 -8.25
N PRO A 304 2.93 -13.65 -9.39
CA PRO A 304 3.87 -13.75 -10.53
C PRO A 304 3.64 -12.72 -11.67
N ARG A 305 2.96 -11.60 -11.42
CA ARG A 305 2.80 -10.54 -12.44
C ARG A 305 4.17 -9.95 -12.82
N PRO A 306 4.39 -9.56 -14.08
CA PRO A 306 5.72 -9.19 -14.59
C PRO A 306 6.18 -7.80 -14.16
N THR A 307 5.99 -7.44 -12.88
CA THR A 307 6.25 -6.09 -12.35
C THR A 307 7.72 -5.71 -12.45
N ALA A 308 8.64 -6.63 -12.07
CA ALA A 308 10.08 -6.40 -12.21
C ALA A 308 10.50 -6.27 -13.68
N ALA A 309 9.93 -7.11 -14.58
CA ALA A 309 10.23 -7.05 -16.00
C ALA A 309 9.81 -5.70 -16.61
N ARG A 310 8.59 -5.23 -16.31
CA ARG A 310 8.09 -3.93 -16.77
C ARG A 310 8.86 -2.75 -16.18
N PHE A 311 9.30 -2.87 -14.94
CA PHE A 311 10.18 -1.86 -14.34
C PHE A 311 11.51 -1.76 -15.06
N ILE A 312 12.13 -2.90 -15.41
CA ILE A 312 13.37 -2.91 -16.20
C ILE A 312 13.13 -2.43 -17.64
N ASP A 313 11.98 -2.74 -18.28
CA ASP A 313 11.61 -2.17 -19.59
C ASP A 313 11.56 -0.64 -19.55
N LEU A 314 10.99 -0.05 -18.50
CA LEU A 314 10.99 1.40 -18.29
C LEU A 314 12.40 1.97 -18.17
N LEU A 315 13.26 1.31 -17.39
CA LEU A 315 14.63 1.81 -17.15
C LEU A 315 15.56 1.62 -18.36
N PHE A 316 15.43 0.50 -19.07
CA PHE A 316 16.30 0.06 -20.18
C PHE A 316 15.47 -0.56 -21.31
N PRO A 317 14.73 0.25 -22.08
CA PRO A 317 13.83 -0.25 -23.15
C PRO A 317 14.54 -1.11 -24.19
N GLU A 318 15.83 -0.85 -24.42
CA GLU A 318 16.68 -1.59 -25.37
C GLU A 318 17.00 -3.04 -24.94
N THR A 319 16.65 -3.42 -23.70
CA THR A 319 16.85 -4.78 -23.18
C THR A 319 15.58 -5.63 -23.23
N GLY A 320 14.43 -5.03 -23.59
CA GLY A 320 13.17 -5.69 -23.81
C GLY A 320 13.24 -6.54 -25.06
N GLY A 321 12.99 -7.84 -24.94
CA GLY A 321 12.96 -8.79 -26.05
C GLY A 321 11.70 -9.61 -26.02
#